data_d54a6a7bf853da53fa8d09084333bd65
#
_entry.id   d54a6a7bf853da53fa8d09084333bd65
#
_cell.length_a   1.000
_cell.length_b   1.000
_cell.length_c   1.000
_cell.angle_alpha   90.00
_cell.angle_beta   90.00
_cell.angle_gamma   90.00
#
_symmetry.space_group_name_H-M   'P 1'
#
loop_
_entity.id
_entity.type
_entity.pdbx_description
1 polymer ?
#
loop_
_entity_poly.entity_id
_entity_poly.type
_entity_poly.pdbx_seq_one_letter_code
_entity_poly.pdbx_strand_id
1 'polypeptide(L)'
;PEASLCIIKLSDQDTTDFEKALEWMGKETRTGKLVILGGLGGRSDHFLSNLLTACAQQSSIAITFDDEKEWVCRVTGQTPLRMVGRNRAHVSLLPLTPCSKVSTSGLKWNLDEQDLSHDQGSSQSNLAVSDLVTVSCSSGNLFVILQK
;
A
#
# COMPACT_ATOMS: atom_id res chain seq x y z
N PRO A 1 -21.80 16.14 -6.24
CA PRO A 1 -21.48 16.81 -5.00
C PRO A 1 -20.02 17.27 -5.08
N GLU A 2 -19.80 18.59 -4.96
CA GLU A 2 -18.46 19.16 -4.86
C GLU A 2 -17.79 18.57 -3.61
N ALA A 3 -16.59 18.01 -3.78
CA ALA A 3 -15.79 17.57 -2.64
C ALA A 3 -15.37 18.83 -1.86
N SER A 4 -15.84 18.97 -0.64
CA SER A 4 -15.42 20.08 0.22
C SER A 4 -14.02 19.78 0.77
N LEU A 5 -13.07 20.69 0.52
CA LEU A 5 -11.75 20.64 1.12
C LEU A 5 -11.87 20.98 2.61
N CYS A 6 -11.39 20.09 3.48
CA CYS A 6 -11.27 20.34 4.91
C CYS A 6 -9.79 20.56 5.25
N ILE A 7 -9.46 21.71 5.81
CA ILE A 7 -8.10 22.04 6.25
C ILE A 7 -8.05 21.92 7.77
N ILE A 8 -7.17 21.04 8.27
CA ILE A 8 -6.99 20.81 9.70
C ILE A 8 -5.58 21.23 10.06
N LYS A 9 -5.47 22.20 10.98
CA LYS A 9 -4.19 22.67 11.50
C LYS A 9 -3.88 21.94 12.81
N LEU A 10 -2.77 21.19 12.84
CA LEU A 10 -2.26 20.53 14.03
C LEU A 10 -0.98 21.22 14.47
N SER A 11 -0.86 21.56 15.75
CA SER A 11 0.24 22.37 16.31
C SER A 11 1.41 21.55 16.85
N ASP A 12 1.27 20.22 16.87
CA ASP A 12 2.36 19.32 17.30
C ASP A 12 3.58 19.46 16.38
N GLN A 13 4.78 19.50 16.97
CA GLN A 13 6.05 19.63 16.26
C GLN A 13 6.92 18.35 16.35
N ASP A 14 6.49 17.36 17.14
CA ASP A 14 7.28 16.15 17.43
C ASP A 14 7.02 15.01 16.44
N THR A 15 5.94 15.12 15.66
CA THR A 15 5.55 14.11 14.65
C THR A 15 5.52 14.70 13.24
N THR A 16 5.66 13.85 12.23
CA THR A 16 5.56 14.25 10.82
C THR A 16 4.11 14.59 10.45
N ASP A 17 3.92 15.39 9.41
CA ASP A 17 2.59 15.73 8.93
C ASP A 17 1.79 14.50 8.48
N PHE A 18 2.49 13.47 7.97
CA PHE A 18 1.87 12.20 7.60
C PHE A 18 1.40 11.41 8.84
N GLU A 19 2.21 11.32 9.89
CA GLU A 19 1.81 10.69 11.16
C GLU A 19 0.60 11.38 11.78
N LYS A 20 0.59 12.72 11.80
CA LYS A 20 -0.55 13.52 12.29
C LYS A 20 -1.82 13.24 11.49
N ALA A 21 -1.70 13.18 10.16
CA ALA A 21 -2.84 12.90 9.28
C ALA A 21 -3.42 11.50 9.54
N LEU A 22 -2.56 10.49 9.70
CA LEU A 22 -2.99 9.12 10.01
C LEU A 22 -3.59 9.00 11.41
N GLU A 23 -3.02 9.67 12.42
CA GLU A 23 -3.57 9.69 13.76
C GLU A 23 -4.97 10.33 13.79
N TRP A 24 -5.13 11.47 13.11
CA TRP A 24 -6.43 12.11 12.98
C TRP A 24 -7.45 11.21 12.29
N MET A 25 -7.07 10.60 11.16
CA MET A 25 -7.91 9.64 10.43
C MET A 25 -8.28 8.43 11.28
N GLY A 26 -7.35 7.91 12.08
CA GLY A 26 -7.59 6.76 12.96
C GLY A 26 -8.61 7.03 14.07
N LYS A 27 -8.75 8.27 14.50
CA LYS A 27 -9.79 8.71 15.47
C LYS A 27 -11.18 8.79 14.82
N GLU A 28 -11.23 9.22 13.55
CA GLU A 28 -12.48 9.43 12.82
C GLU A 28 -12.98 8.16 12.10
N THR A 29 -12.07 7.29 11.65
CA THR A 29 -12.40 6.16 10.78
C THR A 29 -11.68 4.89 11.23
N ARG A 30 -12.43 3.86 11.60
CA ARG A 30 -11.88 2.54 11.97
C ARG A 30 -11.73 1.59 10.79
N THR A 31 -12.43 1.84 9.72
CA THR A 31 -12.40 1.05 8.47
C THR A 31 -12.54 2.00 7.29
N GLY A 32 -11.96 1.64 6.16
CA GLY A 32 -12.13 2.46 4.98
C GLY A 32 -10.97 2.38 4.01
N LYS A 33 -10.96 3.34 3.10
CA LYS A 33 -9.93 3.48 2.07
C LYS A 33 -9.30 4.87 2.18
N LEU A 34 -7.98 4.90 2.30
CA LEU A 34 -7.19 6.12 2.35
C LEU A 34 -6.31 6.20 1.11
N VAL A 35 -6.41 7.32 0.39
CA VAL A 35 -5.52 7.64 -0.73
C VAL A 35 -4.64 8.82 -0.31
N ILE A 36 -3.33 8.64 -0.43
CA ILE A 36 -2.31 9.60 -0.03
C ILE A 36 -1.64 10.15 -1.28
N LEU A 37 -1.76 11.45 -1.49
CA LEU A 37 -1.11 12.17 -2.57
C LEU A 37 0.16 12.82 -2.05
N GLY A 38 1.24 12.74 -2.84
CA GLY A 38 2.53 13.38 -2.50
C GLY A 38 3.35 12.64 -1.43
N GLY A 39 2.95 11.42 -1.04
CA GLY A 39 3.64 10.63 -0.01
C GLY A 39 4.84 9.82 -0.49
N LEU A 40 5.10 9.74 -1.80
CA LEU A 40 6.16 8.91 -2.40
C LEU A 40 7.37 9.73 -2.86
N GLY A 41 7.24 11.04 -3.07
CA GLY A 41 8.22 11.85 -3.78
C GLY A 41 9.32 12.46 -2.93
N GLY A 42 10.41 12.87 -3.60
CA GLY A 42 11.43 13.80 -3.16
C GLY A 42 12.56 13.18 -2.35
N ARG A 43 12.32 12.85 -1.10
CA ARG A 43 13.35 12.35 -0.16
C ARG A 43 13.10 10.89 0.18
N SER A 44 14.13 10.06 0.03
CA SER A 44 14.03 8.60 0.30
C SER A 44 13.77 8.28 1.77
N ASP A 45 14.27 9.10 2.70
CA ASP A 45 13.98 8.97 4.14
C ASP A 45 12.50 9.19 4.45
N HIS A 46 11.87 10.19 3.83
CA HIS A 46 10.44 10.44 3.97
C HIS A 46 9.61 9.30 3.34
N PHE A 47 9.98 8.84 2.15
CA PHE A 47 9.32 7.72 1.50
C PHE A 47 9.32 6.47 2.39
N LEU A 48 10.50 6.09 2.89
CA LEU A 48 10.64 4.91 3.75
C LEU A 48 9.88 5.08 5.07
N SER A 49 10.00 6.24 5.71
CA SER A 49 9.26 6.56 6.94
C SER A 49 7.74 6.46 6.73
N ASN A 50 7.22 6.99 5.62
CA ASN A 50 5.79 6.92 5.30
C ASN A 50 5.29 5.48 5.14
N LEU A 51 6.06 4.60 4.50
CA LEU A 51 5.69 3.18 4.39
C LEU A 51 5.68 2.49 5.76
N LEU A 52 6.68 2.75 6.60
CA LEU A 52 6.76 2.18 7.95
C LEU A 52 5.63 2.68 8.84
N THR A 53 5.32 3.98 8.77
CA THR A 53 4.18 4.57 9.48
C THR A 53 2.84 3.97 9.02
N ALA A 54 2.70 3.70 7.72
CA ALA A 54 1.53 3.01 7.19
C ALA A 54 1.40 1.57 7.71
N CYS A 55 2.51 0.85 7.98
CA CYS A 55 2.48 -0.47 8.60
C CYS A 55 1.86 -0.48 10.00
N ALA A 56 2.03 0.61 10.76
CA ALA A 56 1.51 0.73 12.12
C ALA A 56 -0.02 0.96 12.17
N GLN A 57 -0.63 1.27 11.03
CA GLN A 57 -2.07 1.52 10.96
C GLN A 57 -2.89 0.23 11.04
N GLN A 58 -4.15 0.35 11.48
CA GLN A 58 -5.08 -0.79 11.55
C GLN A 58 -5.15 -1.53 10.21
N SER A 59 -5.14 -2.84 10.26
CA SER A 59 -5.17 -3.70 9.06
C SER A 59 -6.45 -3.58 8.23
N SER A 60 -7.54 -3.08 8.82
CA SER A 60 -8.82 -2.83 8.17
C SER A 60 -8.87 -1.57 7.29
N ILE A 61 -7.82 -0.72 7.34
CA ILE A 61 -7.73 0.47 6.50
C ILE A 61 -6.89 0.14 5.26
N ALA A 62 -7.50 0.18 4.09
CA ALA A 62 -6.79 0.07 2.82
C ALA A 62 -6.04 1.38 2.53
N ILE A 63 -4.72 1.32 2.40
CA ILE A 63 -3.86 2.49 2.16
C ILE A 63 -3.27 2.40 0.77
N THR A 64 -3.41 3.47 -0.01
CA THR A 64 -2.80 3.63 -1.33
C THR A 64 -2.07 4.97 -1.39
N PHE A 65 -0.79 4.93 -1.66
CA PHE A 65 -0.03 6.10 -2.09
C PHE A 65 -0.18 6.22 -3.61
N ASP A 66 -0.49 7.41 -4.05
CA ASP A 66 -0.75 7.71 -5.46
C ASP A 66 0.11 8.88 -5.92
N ASP A 67 0.96 8.65 -6.90
CA ASP A 67 1.71 9.70 -7.57
C ASP A 67 1.59 9.60 -9.11
N GLU A 68 2.35 10.41 -9.83
CA GLU A 68 2.27 10.47 -11.30
C GLU A 68 2.72 9.18 -11.99
N LYS A 69 3.64 8.41 -11.39
CA LYS A 69 4.33 7.27 -12.01
C LYS A 69 3.82 5.92 -11.53
N GLU A 70 3.37 5.86 -10.28
CA GLU A 70 3.05 4.58 -9.65
C GLU A 70 2.00 4.72 -8.56
N TRP A 71 1.40 3.59 -8.23
CA TRP A 71 0.67 3.39 -6.99
C TRP A 71 1.44 2.45 -6.09
N VAL A 72 1.45 2.74 -4.80
CA VAL A 72 1.95 1.84 -3.76
C VAL A 72 0.79 1.51 -2.82
N CYS A 73 0.30 0.28 -2.92
CA CYS A 73 -0.89 -0.18 -2.21
C CYS A 73 -0.51 -1.11 -1.07
N ARG A 74 -0.95 -0.82 0.15
CA ARG A 74 -0.81 -1.75 1.27
C ARG A 74 -1.87 -2.84 1.21
N VAL A 75 -1.42 -4.09 1.28
CA VAL A 75 -2.25 -5.30 1.39
C VAL A 75 -2.02 -5.93 2.75
N THR A 76 -3.12 -6.29 3.42
CA THR A 76 -3.14 -6.99 4.71
C THR A 76 -4.14 -8.14 4.64
N GLY A 77 -4.23 -8.96 5.69
CA GLY A 77 -5.25 -10.02 5.77
C GLY A 77 -6.71 -9.52 5.68
N GLN A 78 -6.95 -8.23 5.90
CA GLN A 78 -8.28 -7.63 5.85
C GLN A 78 -8.51 -6.75 4.62
N THR A 79 -7.46 -6.38 3.90
CA THR A 79 -7.52 -5.48 2.74
C THR A 79 -6.83 -6.07 1.52
N PRO A 80 -7.40 -7.12 0.90
CA PRO A 80 -6.88 -7.65 -0.36
C PRO A 80 -7.00 -6.60 -1.48
N LEU A 81 -6.08 -6.65 -2.43
CA LEU A 81 -6.02 -5.72 -3.56
C LEU A 81 -6.63 -6.34 -4.81
N ARG A 82 -7.42 -5.55 -5.52
CA ARG A 82 -7.91 -5.86 -6.87
C ARG A 82 -7.64 -4.66 -7.78
N MET A 83 -6.96 -4.91 -8.88
CA MET A 83 -6.61 -3.90 -9.89
C MET A 83 -7.17 -4.30 -11.24
N VAL A 84 -7.78 -3.35 -11.96
CA VAL A 84 -8.38 -3.56 -13.28
C VAL A 84 -7.73 -2.59 -14.28
N GLY A 85 -7.61 -3.01 -15.52
CA GLY A 85 -7.12 -2.17 -16.61
C GLY A 85 -5.61 -1.96 -16.61
N ARG A 86 -4.83 -2.90 -16.06
CA ARG A 86 -3.37 -2.76 -15.88
C ARG A 86 -2.55 -3.85 -16.59
N ASN A 87 -3.10 -4.41 -17.66
CA ASN A 87 -2.37 -5.36 -18.48
C ASN A 87 -1.04 -4.76 -18.99
N ARG A 88 0.06 -5.49 -18.87
CA ARG A 88 1.45 -5.11 -19.16
C ARG A 88 2.10 -4.15 -18.15
N ALA A 89 1.44 -3.75 -17.08
CA ALA A 89 2.07 -2.97 -16.01
C ALA A 89 3.08 -3.82 -15.24
N HIS A 90 4.19 -3.20 -14.84
CA HIS A 90 5.11 -3.82 -13.89
C HIS A 90 4.52 -3.80 -12.48
N VAL A 91 4.63 -4.95 -11.81
CA VAL A 91 4.10 -5.16 -10.46
C VAL A 91 5.20 -5.72 -9.58
N SER A 92 5.48 -5.06 -8.47
CA SER A 92 6.42 -5.55 -7.46
C SER A 92 5.71 -5.77 -6.13
N LEU A 93 6.05 -6.85 -5.44
CA LEU A 93 5.56 -7.19 -4.11
C LEU A 93 6.69 -7.02 -3.12
N LEU A 94 6.51 -6.13 -2.14
CA LEU A 94 7.49 -5.82 -1.12
C LEU A 94 6.91 -6.10 0.27
N PRO A 95 7.31 -7.20 0.94
CA PRO A 95 6.90 -7.48 2.30
C PRO A 95 7.70 -6.59 3.27
N LEU A 96 7.05 -5.64 3.94
CA LEU A 96 7.70 -4.82 4.99
C LEU A 96 7.65 -5.48 6.37
N THR A 97 6.75 -6.44 6.55
CA THR A 97 6.75 -7.39 7.67
C THR A 97 6.60 -8.79 7.09
N PRO A 98 6.93 -9.86 7.82
CA PRO A 98 6.64 -11.22 7.35
C PRO A 98 5.16 -11.35 6.95
N CYS A 99 4.92 -11.82 5.74
CA CYS A 99 3.59 -12.00 5.15
C CYS A 99 3.33 -13.48 4.92
N SER A 100 2.21 -13.99 5.43
CA SER A 100 1.85 -15.40 5.27
C SER A 100 0.79 -15.60 4.20
N LYS A 101 0.89 -16.72 3.49
CA LYS A 101 -0.07 -17.18 2.48
C LYS A 101 -0.36 -16.11 1.43
N VAL A 102 0.70 -15.53 0.88
CA VAL A 102 0.57 -14.57 -0.21
C VAL A 102 0.12 -15.29 -1.47
N SER A 103 -1.00 -14.84 -2.04
CA SER A 103 -1.55 -15.37 -3.28
C SER A 103 -1.80 -14.24 -4.27
N THR A 104 -1.50 -14.51 -5.54
CA THR A 104 -1.70 -13.54 -6.62
C THR A 104 -2.39 -14.20 -7.81
N SER A 105 -3.07 -13.41 -8.60
CA SER A 105 -3.59 -13.83 -9.90
C SER A 105 -3.41 -12.74 -10.95
N GLY A 106 -3.39 -13.13 -12.23
CA GLY A 106 -3.24 -12.19 -13.34
C GLY A 106 -1.82 -11.68 -13.57
N LEU A 107 -0.83 -12.25 -12.88
CA LEU A 107 0.59 -11.97 -13.07
C LEU A 107 1.28 -13.09 -13.88
N LYS A 108 2.40 -12.76 -14.53
CA LYS A 108 3.21 -13.74 -15.26
C LYS A 108 3.76 -14.82 -14.33
N TRP A 109 4.14 -14.44 -13.13
CA TRP A 109 4.61 -15.36 -12.07
C TRP A 109 3.69 -15.20 -10.87
N ASN A 110 2.63 -15.99 -10.83
CA ASN A 110 1.70 -15.99 -9.70
C ASN A 110 2.29 -16.70 -8.50
N LEU A 111 1.89 -16.24 -7.31
CA LEU A 111 2.14 -16.89 -6.04
C LEU A 111 0.87 -17.64 -5.59
N ASP A 112 1.06 -18.79 -4.94
CA ASP A 112 -0.02 -19.60 -4.39
C ASP A 112 0.33 -19.94 -2.94
N GLU A 113 -0.33 -19.29 -2.00
CA GLU A 113 -0.15 -19.41 -0.54
C GLU A 113 1.32 -19.41 -0.06
N GLN A 114 2.18 -18.62 -0.70
CA GLN A 114 3.59 -18.52 -0.33
C GLN A 114 3.83 -17.52 0.80
N ASP A 115 4.72 -17.85 1.71
CA ASP A 115 5.20 -16.90 2.71
C ASP A 115 6.29 -16.01 2.09
N LEU A 116 6.21 -14.71 2.35
CA LEU A 116 7.18 -13.72 1.89
C LEU A 116 7.75 -12.95 3.07
N SER A 117 9.05 -12.71 3.04
CA SER A 117 9.75 -11.84 3.99
C SER A 117 10.93 -11.17 3.30
N HIS A 118 11.46 -10.10 3.88
CA HIS A 118 12.56 -9.34 3.27
C HIS A 118 13.86 -10.15 3.13
N ASP A 119 14.04 -11.19 3.94
CA ASP A 119 15.20 -12.10 3.96
C ASP A 119 15.01 -13.38 3.14
N GLN A 120 13.77 -13.76 2.81
CA GLN A 120 13.47 -15.00 2.08
C GLN A 120 13.00 -14.78 0.65
N GLY A 121 12.90 -13.54 0.23
CA GLY A 121 12.56 -13.17 -1.14
C GLY A 121 11.39 -12.19 -1.25
N SER A 122 11.50 -11.36 -2.24
CA SER A 122 10.45 -10.47 -2.73
C SER A 122 10.10 -10.84 -4.16
N SER A 123 8.89 -10.58 -4.59
CA SER A 123 8.50 -10.73 -5.99
C SER A 123 8.59 -9.37 -6.67
N GLN A 124 9.80 -9.02 -7.14
CA GLN A 124 10.04 -7.76 -7.83
C GLN A 124 9.96 -7.92 -9.35
N SER A 125 9.58 -6.85 -10.02
CA SER A 125 9.53 -6.75 -11.49
C SER A 125 8.69 -7.85 -12.15
N ASN A 126 7.60 -8.25 -11.53
CA ASN A 126 6.59 -9.10 -12.14
C ASN A 126 5.81 -8.32 -13.22
N LEU A 127 5.05 -8.98 -14.04
CA LEU A 127 4.30 -8.38 -15.15
C LEU A 127 2.82 -8.78 -15.05
N ALA A 128 1.93 -7.81 -15.12
CA ALA A 128 0.51 -8.09 -15.30
C ALA A 128 0.25 -8.65 -16.71
N VAL A 129 -0.37 -9.82 -16.77
CA VAL A 129 -0.73 -10.50 -18.04
C VAL A 129 -2.23 -10.64 -18.21
N SER A 130 -3.00 -10.06 -17.30
CA SER A 130 -4.46 -10.02 -17.32
C SER A 130 -4.94 -8.61 -17.01
N ASP A 131 -6.15 -8.30 -17.47
CA ASP A 131 -6.82 -7.04 -17.13
C ASP A 131 -7.17 -6.96 -15.63
N LEU A 132 -7.43 -8.09 -14.98
CA LEU A 132 -7.63 -8.19 -13.55
C LEU A 132 -6.41 -8.81 -12.88
N VAL A 133 -5.81 -8.07 -11.95
CA VAL A 133 -4.78 -8.56 -11.04
C VAL A 133 -5.31 -8.56 -9.62
N THR A 134 -5.10 -9.66 -8.89
CA THR A 134 -5.44 -9.74 -7.47
C THR A 134 -4.20 -10.06 -6.64
N VAL A 135 -4.14 -9.49 -5.43
CA VAL A 135 -3.10 -9.79 -4.45
C VAL A 135 -3.75 -9.89 -3.07
N SER A 136 -3.44 -10.95 -2.34
CA SER A 136 -3.90 -11.17 -0.98
C SER A 136 -2.82 -11.81 -0.11
N CYS A 137 -2.94 -11.66 1.20
CA CYS A 137 -2.16 -12.38 2.20
C CYS A 137 -3.06 -12.67 3.42
N SER A 138 -2.71 -13.65 4.25
CA SER A 138 -3.45 -13.91 5.49
C SER A 138 -3.00 -13.05 6.65
N SER A 139 -1.74 -12.60 6.65
CA SER A 139 -1.17 -11.73 7.68
C SER A 139 0.00 -10.93 7.14
N GLY A 140 0.44 -9.91 7.89
CA GLY A 140 1.56 -9.05 7.55
C GLY A 140 1.14 -7.78 6.80
N ASN A 141 2.16 -6.98 6.44
CA ASN A 141 2.03 -5.79 5.61
C ASN A 141 2.81 -6.00 4.32
N LEU A 142 2.09 -6.26 3.25
CA LEU A 142 2.62 -6.41 1.90
C LEU A 142 2.33 -5.13 1.11
N PHE A 143 3.36 -4.53 0.53
CA PHE A 143 3.19 -3.40 -0.36
C PHE A 143 3.28 -3.85 -1.81
N VAL A 144 2.29 -3.47 -2.59
CA VAL A 144 2.22 -3.71 -4.03
C VAL A 144 2.54 -2.41 -4.74
N ILE A 145 3.64 -2.40 -5.47
CA ILE A 145 4.07 -1.26 -6.29
C ILE A 145 3.66 -1.55 -7.72
N LEU A 146 2.84 -0.68 -8.28
CA LEU A 146 2.27 -0.81 -9.61
C LEU A 146 2.60 0.42 -10.44
N GLN A 147 3.30 0.25 -11.55
CA GLN A 147 3.55 1.32 -12.51
C GLN A 147 2.27 1.68 -13.29
N LYS A 148 2.09 2.99 -13.53
CA LYS A 148 0.97 3.54 -14.29
C LYS A 148 1.20 3.46 -15.80
#